data_7f5b3c28a32bffd9c93df286a6830aee
#
_entry.id   7f5b3c28a32bffd9c93df286a6830aee
#
_cell.length_a   1.000
_cell.length_b   1.000
_cell.length_c   1.000
_cell.angle_alpha   90.00
_cell.angle_beta   90.00
_cell.angle_gamma   90.00
#
_symmetry.space_group_name_H-M   'P 1'
#
loop_
_entity.id
_entity.type
_entity.pdbx_description
1 polymer ?
#
loop_
_entity_poly.entity_id
_entity_poly.type
_entity_poly.pdbx_seq_one_letter_code
_entity_poly.pdbx_strand_id
1 'polypeptide(L)'
;LLAGIILWLACAKQMPPPGGPVDTIPPEIVRSIPAPGETNVPTRTKVEITFSEAMQHKSVENAIFIAPWPSERVWFRWSRKKLTIQFGDTLKENRTYVVTIGAKASDLRNNQMKESFSLAFSTGDHIDEGEIRGAVYGAMGLEGTLVCAYALQESNDVDPSRLLADYYTQTSQNGRYQLRHVAPGRYRLFAIRDRDANRKYSRGIDELGIPTRDVELTSEKLSIGDINFQIFIEDTIPPALKSVYALHSTAIVVRFSETLREFDEYQPEKYFDIALAKDSIQKLSIRYCYQNRFDPATVVLTTAPQRPEPYVLSVSHLFDLAGLAVDSTQNRLEFTGNVVPDTIRPTIVFRSIADGATNIQLKPEIRFGFSEPIDPATFERSLSLRERDSLFVSGKFQWNNPADVIFQVDNVLRSAWEYEMHLEIDSVQDLAGNRLADSLAQICFRTINQDTLSAIAGTVIDESPNAAGKIYMTAKSERNTYQLVLGGPGEYHFQDILPGIYIITGFRDADSNGVYSYGQIMPFRPAERFFYYPDSIKVRSRWPNIGNDILLK
;
A
#
# COMPACT_ATOMS: atom_id res chain seq x y z
N LEU A 1 -61.22 -71.41 -2.09
CA LEU A 1 -61.42 -69.95 -2.13
C LEU A 1 -60.53 -69.27 -1.08
N LEU A 2 -59.33 -68.80 -1.52
CA LEU A 2 -58.40 -68.02 -0.71
C LEU A 2 -58.65 -66.52 -0.99
N ALA A 3 -59.08 -65.77 -0.01
CA ALA A 3 -59.18 -64.32 -0.08
C ALA A 3 -57.86 -63.72 0.44
N GLY A 4 -57.07 -63.11 -0.45
CA GLY A 4 -55.84 -62.43 -0.08
C GLY A 4 -56.13 -61.02 0.49
N ILE A 5 -55.70 -60.80 1.71
CA ILE A 5 -55.72 -59.46 2.35
C ILE A 5 -54.42 -58.76 1.97
N ILE A 6 -54.54 -57.72 1.14
CA ILE A 6 -53.42 -56.81 0.82
C ILE A 6 -53.37 -55.72 1.91
N LEU A 7 -52.38 -55.81 2.81
CA LEU A 7 -52.04 -54.75 3.74
C LEU A 7 -51.27 -53.63 3.01
N TRP A 8 -51.88 -52.48 2.87
CA TRP A 8 -51.23 -51.26 2.47
C TRP A 8 -50.45 -50.67 3.67
N LEU A 9 -49.15 -50.85 3.67
CA LEU A 9 -48.23 -50.14 4.56
C LEU A 9 -48.06 -48.72 4.02
N ALA A 10 -48.85 -47.76 4.47
CA ALA A 10 -48.67 -46.33 4.25
C ALA A 10 -47.57 -45.84 5.22
N CYS A 11 -46.33 -45.72 4.79
CA CYS A 11 -45.30 -44.98 5.49
C CYS A 11 -45.66 -43.46 5.42
N ALA A 12 -46.30 -42.94 6.43
CA ALA A 12 -46.44 -41.51 6.62
C ALA A 12 -45.04 -40.93 6.93
N LYS A 13 -44.41 -40.28 5.96
CA LYS A 13 -43.24 -39.47 6.18
C LYS A 13 -43.68 -38.25 6.99
N GLN A 14 -43.33 -38.20 8.29
CA GLN A 14 -43.45 -36.97 9.06
C GLN A 14 -42.48 -35.95 8.41
N MET A 15 -43.02 -35.05 7.62
CA MET A 15 -42.28 -33.84 7.24
C MET A 15 -42.38 -32.85 8.41
N PRO A 16 -41.28 -32.24 8.81
CA PRO A 16 -41.36 -31.11 9.74
C PRO A 16 -42.32 -30.06 9.18
N PRO A 17 -43.12 -29.39 10.01
CA PRO A 17 -44.04 -28.35 9.53
C PRO A 17 -43.26 -27.34 8.71
N PRO A 18 -43.81 -26.88 7.57
CA PRO A 18 -43.17 -25.85 6.77
C PRO A 18 -42.93 -24.64 7.67
N GLY A 19 -41.68 -24.27 7.85
CA GLY A 19 -41.34 -23.08 8.62
C GLY A 19 -42.09 -21.88 8.05
N GLY A 20 -42.41 -20.91 8.87
CA GLY A 20 -42.97 -19.64 8.43
C GLY A 20 -42.07 -18.96 7.41
N PRO A 21 -42.52 -17.84 6.81
CA PRO A 21 -41.67 -17.06 5.87
C PRO A 21 -40.34 -16.74 6.54
N VAL A 22 -39.28 -16.74 5.71
CA VAL A 22 -37.92 -16.41 6.18
C VAL A 22 -37.96 -14.99 6.74
N ASP A 23 -37.49 -14.84 7.96
CA ASP A 23 -37.35 -13.53 8.60
C ASP A 23 -36.21 -12.73 7.89
N THR A 24 -36.59 -11.60 7.35
CA THR A 24 -35.68 -10.67 6.64
C THR A 24 -35.69 -9.28 7.26
N ILE A 25 -36.34 -9.12 8.43
CA ILE A 25 -36.49 -7.83 9.10
C ILE A 25 -35.20 -7.55 9.89
N PRO A 26 -34.49 -6.46 9.64
CA PRO A 26 -33.33 -6.06 10.43
C PRO A 26 -33.72 -5.70 11.86
N PRO A 27 -32.91 -6.10 12.86
CA PRO A 27 -33.16 -5.73 14.25
C PRO A 27 -32.92 -4.22 14.48
N GLU A 28 -33.69 -3.63 15.39
CA GLU A 28 -33.62 -2.23 15.77
C GLU A 28 -33.52 -2.11 17.31
N ILE A 29 -32.98 -0.97 17.81
CA ILE A 29 -32.95 -0.66 19.22
C ILE A 29 -34.20 0.11 19.58
N VAL A 30 -34.97 -0.44 20.55
CA VAL A 30 -36.26 0.10 20.99
C VAL A 30 -36.10 1.04 22.17
N ARG A 31 -35.13 0.77 23.06
CA ARG A 31 -34.93 1.55 24.30
C ARG A 31 -33.48 1.40 24.80
N SER A 32 -32.97 2.47 25.37
CA SER A 32 -31.74 2.46 26.17
C SER A 32 -31.92 3.12 27.53
N ILE A 33 -31.11 2.72 28.49
CA ILE A 33 -30.94 3.33 29.81
C ILE A 33 -29.44 3.41 30.06
N PRO A 34 -28.79 4.59 30.25
CA PRO A 34 -29.42 5.91 30.21
C PRO A 34 -30.11 6.21 28.88
N ALA A 35 -30.97 7.22 28.84
CA ALA A 35 -31.55 7.72 27.60
C ALA A 35 -30.49 8.46 26.75
N PRO A 36 -30.65 8.52 25.42
CA PRO A 36 -29.76 9.34 24.62
C PRO A 36 -29.78 10.81 25.04
N GLY A 37 -28.59 11.39 25.28
CA GLY A 37 -28.44 12.75 25.76
C GLY A 37 -28.66 12.96 27.27
N GLU A 38 -28.84 11.91 28.04
CA GLU A 38 -29.05 12.02 29.51
C GLU A 38 -27.77 12.54 30.18
N THR A 39 -27.94 13.54 31.06
CA THR A 39 -26.85 14.15 31.85
C THR A 39 -27.00 13.83 33.33
N ASN A 40 -25.98 14.12 34.15
CA ASN A 40 -25.92 13.81 35.57
C ASN A 40 -26.20 12.32 35.90
N VAL A 41 -25.80 11.45 34.96
CA VAL A 41 -25.93 10.01 35.14
C VAL A 41 -24.97 9.55 36.26
N PRO A 42 -25.43 8.74 37.24
CA PRO A 42 -24.59 8.27 38.33
C PRO A 42 -23.34 7.50 37.79
N THR A 43 -22.18 7.75 38.37
CA THR A 43 -20.91 7.12 37.96
C THR A 43 -20.90 5.60 38.14
N ARG A 44 -21.81 5.01 38.92
CA ARG A 44 -22.00 3.56 39.09
C ARG A 44 -23.18 3.02 38.27
N THR A 45 -23.46 3.63 37.15
CA THR A 45 -24.55 3.21 36.26
C THR A 45 -24.24 1.90 35.51
N LYS A 46 -25.30 1.29 34.97
CA LYS A 46 -25.25 0.22 33.98
C LYS A 46 -25.91 0.73 32.72
N VAL A 47 -25.43 0.30 31.56
CA VAL A 47 -26.11 0.60 30.32
C VAL A 47 -26.99 -0.59 29.93
N GLU A 48 -28.29 -0.33 29.75
CA GLU A 48 -29.25 -1.33 29.28
C GLU A 48 -29.74 -0.97 27.88
N ILE A 49 -29.69 -1.92 26.96
CA ILE A 49 -30.13 -1.75 25.58
C ILE A 49 -31.15 -2.85 25.27
N THR A 50 -32.33 -2.44 24.81
CA THR A 50 -33.42 -3.35 24.44
C THR A 50 -33.60 -3.33 22.93
N PHE A 51 -33.51 -4.50 22.31
CA PHE A 51 -33.69 -4.70 20.88
C PHE A 51 -35.14 -5.06 20.53
N SER A 52 -35.51 -4.86 19.27
CA SER A 52 -36.84 -5.27 18.75
C SER A 52 -37.05 -6.78 18.81
N GLU A 53 -35.95 -7.53 18.73
CA GLU A 53 -35.95 -9.00 18.71
C GLU A 53 -34.74 -9.62 19.41
N ALA A 54 -34.61 -10.95 19.38
CA ALA A 54 -33.51 -11.66 19.99
C ALA A 54 -32.26 -11.59 19.09
N MET A 55 -31.13 -11.19 19.69
CA MET A 55 -29.88 -10.97 19.00
C MET A 55 -28.92 -12.16 19.13
N GLN A 56 -28.02 -12.30 18.17
CA GLN A 56 -26.86 -13.15 18.29
C GLN A 56 -25.84 -12.48 19.22
N HIS A 57 -25.72 -12.93 20.45
CA HIS A 57 -24.97 -12.27 21.52
C HIS A 57 -23.54 -11.90 21.10
N LYS A 58 -22.80 -12.86 20.54
CA LYS A 58 -21.41 -12.65 20.13
C LYS A 58 -21.27 -11.61 19.01
N SER A 59 -22.20 -11.58 18.07
CA SER A 59 -22.22 -10.57 17.00
C SER A 59 -22.35 -9.17 17.57
N VAL A 60 -23.28 -8.97 18.53
CA VAL A 60 -23.48 -7.68 19.18
C VAL A 60 -22.27 -7.29 20.04
N GLU A 61 -21.74 -8.22 20.87
CA GLU A 61 -20.60 -7.96 21.75
C GLU A 61 -19.36 -7.54 20.97
N ASN A 62 -19.12 -8.16 19.81
CA ASN A 62 -18.03 -7.79 18.91
C ASN A 62 -18.26 -6.43 18.20
N ALA A 63 -19.52 -6.02 18.05
CA ALA A 63 -19.90 -4.76 17.42
C ALA A 63 -20.06 -3.60 18.42
N ILE A 64 -19.87 -3.84 19.75
CA ILE A 64 -19.97 -2.79 20.77
C ILE A 64 -18.68 -2.01 20.88
N PHE A 65 -18.85 -0.69 20.88
CA PHE A 65 -17.82 0.29 21.11
C PHE A 65 -18.22 1.24 22.23
N ILE A 66 -17.31 1.47 23.16
CA ILE A 66 -17.52 2.35 24.32
C ILE A 66 -16.39 3.38 24.34
N ALA A 67 -16.71 4.65 24.32
CA ALA A 67 -15.76 5.74 24.32
C ALA A 67 -16.13 6.81 25.38
N PRO A 68 -15.20 7.27 26.21
CA PRO A 68 -13.87 6.69 26.42
C PRO A 68 -13.97 5.27 27.02
N TRP A 69 -12.96 4.41 26.69
CA TRP A 69 -12.96 3.04 27.21
C TRP A 69 -12.75 3.07 28.73
N PRO A 70 -13.57 2.32 29.51
CA PRO A 70 -13.37 2.19 30.94
C PRO A 70 -12.00 1.55 31.26
N SER A 71 -11.38 1.96 32.36
CA SER A 71 -10.04 1.47 32.74
C SER A 71 -10.04 -0.02 33.11
N GLU A 72 -11.17 -0.55 33.56
CA GLU A 72 -11.34 -1.95 33.92
C GLU A 72 -12.22 -2.71 32.95
N ARG A 73 -12.39 -4.00 33.24
CA ARG A 73 -13.17 -4.94 32.43
C ARG A 73 -14.64 -4.54 32.33
N VAL A 74 -15.23 -4.74 31.16
CA VAL A 74 -16.67 -4.60 30.89
C VAL A 74 -17.27 -5.98 30.76
N TRP A 75 -18.44 -6.18 31.42
CA TRP A 75 -19.21 -7.42 31.34
C TRP A 75 -20.51 -7.21 30.61
N PHE A 76 -20.88 -8.18 29.76
CA PHE A 76 -22.12 -8.22 29.02
C PHE A 76 -23.05 -9.28 29.63
N ARG A 77 -24.29 -8.90 29.97
CA ARG A 77 -25.31 -9.81 30.46
C ARG A 77 -26.54 -9.72 29.60
N TRP A 78 -27.01 -10.86 29.17
CA TRP A 78 -28.17 -10.97 28.31
C TRP A 78 -29.41 -11.50 29.03
N SER A 79 -30.56 -10.92 28.70
CA SER A 79 -31.87 -11.41 29.11
C SER A 79 -32.87 -11.25 27.97
N ARG A 80 -33.16 -12.32 27.25
CA ARG A 80 -33.99 -12.33 26.05
C ARG A 80 -33.49 -11.29 25.02
N LYS A 81 -34.21 -10.17 24.85
CA LYS A 81 -33.93 -9.08 23.91
C LYS A 81 -33.13 -7.93 24.56
N LYS A 82 -32.72 -8.06 25.80
CA LYS A 82 -32.03 -6.99 26.54
C LYS A 82 -30.59 -7.34 26.81
N LEU A 83 -29.70 -6.43 26.42
CA LEU A 83 -28.30 -6.39 26.81
C LEU A 83 -28.12 -5.45 28.00
N THR A 84 -27.39 -5.89 29.01
CA THR A 84 -26.92 -5.06 30.11
C THR A 84 -25.38 -5.01 30.06
N ILE A 85 -24.82 -3.82 29.91
CA ILE A 85 -23.38 -3.54 29.95
C ILE A 85 -23.07 -3.07 31.39
N GLN A 86 -22.17 -3.77 32.04
CA GLN A 86 -21.72 -3.46 33.40
C GLN A 86 -20.23 -3.12 33.38
N PHE A 87 -19.89 -1.97 33.97
CA PHE A 87 -18.50 -1.51 34.08
C PHE A 87 -17.86 -2.07 35.35
N GLY A 88 -16.56 -2.38 35.28
CA GLY A 88 -15.77 -2.94 36.37
C GLY A 88 -15.42 -1.92 37.45
N ASP A 89 -15.22 -0.71 37.02
CA ASP A 89 -14.95 0.43 37.89
C ASP A 89 -16.04 1.48 37.83
N THR A 90 -15.87 2.53 38.62
CA THR A 90 -16.73 3.71 38.62
C THR A 90 -16.35 4.57 37.39
N LEU A 91 -17.35 4.97 36.61
CA LEU A 91 -17.16 5.91 35.53
C LEU A 91 -16.57 7.24 36.05
N LYS A 92 -15.76 7.92 35.26
CA LYS A 92 -15.19 9.23 35.63
C LYS A 92 -16.30 10.28 35.73
N GLU A 93 -16.18 11.18 36.67
CA GLU A 93 -17.09 12.32 36.83
C GLU A 93 -16.90 13.35 35.68
N ASN A 94 -17.93 14.11 35.39
CA ASN A 94 -17.94 15.16 34.38
C ASN A 94 -17.39 14.69 33.03
N ARG A 95 -17.89 13.53 32.56
CA ARG A 95 -17.41 12.88 31.34
C ARG A 95 -18.56 12.38 30.49
N THR A 96 -18.51 12.66 29.20
CA THR A 96 -19.40 12.05 28.20
C THR A 96 -18.91 10.67 27.84
N TYR A 97 -19.83 9.69 27.88
CA TYR A 97 -19.63 8.32 27.42
C TYR A 97 -20.49 8.06 26.20
N VAL A 98 -19.93 7.42 25.21
CA VAL A 98 -20.63 7.01 24.01
C VAL A 98 -20.57 5.50 23.91
N VAL A 99 -21.73 4.84 23.84
CA VAL A 99 -21.85 3.41 23.57
C VAL A 99 -22.42 3.24 22.17
N THR A 100 -21.62 2.72 21.27
CA THR A 100 -22.02 2.48 19.88
C THR A 100 -22.18 0.98 19.65
N ILE A 101 -23.26 0.60 18.96
CA ILE A 101 -23.44 -0.76 18.41
C ILE A 101 -23.36 -0.64 16.90
N GLY A 102 -22.33 -1.26 16.30
CA GLY A 102 -22.09 -1.21 14.86
C GLY A 102 -23.16 -1.96 14.05
N ALA A 103 -23.37 -1.54 12.81
CA ALA A 103 -24.36 -2.13 11.90
C ALA A 103 -24.16 -3.63 11.62
N LYS A 104 -22.95 -4.18 11.86
CA LYS A 104 -22.68 -5.62 11.74
C LYS A 104 -23.32 -6.48 12.85
N ALA A 105 -23.91 -5.88 13.89
CA ALA A 105 -24.67 -6.61 14.89
C ALA A 105 -25.88 -7.28 14.23
N SER A 106 -26.09 -8.57 14.48
CA SER A 106 -27.12 -9.37 13.82
C SER A 106 -28.03 -10.08 14.82
N ASP A 107 -29.23 -10.38 14.36
CA ASP A 107 -30.20 -11.23 15.04
C ASP A 107 -29.82 -12.73 14.94
N LEU A 108 -30.69 -13.60 15.46
CA LEU A 108 -30.51 -15.06 15.38
C LEU A 108 -30.70 -15.64 13.97
N ARG A 109 -31.14 -14.84 12.99
CA ARG A 109 -31.32 -15.20 11.59
C ARG A 109 -30.24 -14.60 10.68
N ASN A 110 -29.23 -13.91 11.28
CA ASN A 110 -28.16 -13.18 10.61
C ASN A 110 -28.63 -11.93 9.84
N ASN A 111 -29.81 -11.37 10.12
CA ASN A 111 -30.17 -10.06 9.64
C ASN A 111 -29.37 -9.02 10.42
N GLN A 112 -28.62 -8.18 9.73
CA GLN A 112 -27.81 -7.12 10.33
C GLN A 112 -28.66 -5.87 10.57
N MET A 113 -28.26 -5.05 11.55
CA MET A 113 -28.87 -3.74 11.76
C MET A 113 -28.68 -2.87 10.49
N LYS A 114 -29.68 -2.04 10.18
CA LYS A 114 -29.63 -1.13 9.02
C LYS A 114 -28.53 -0.08 9.15
N GLU A 115 -28.31 0.39 10.37
CA GLU A 115 -27.33 1.42 10.70
C GLU A 115 -26.78 1.22 12.11
N SER A 116 -25.64 1.85 12.40
CA SER A 116 -25.07 1.84 13.74
C SER A 116 -25.90 2.70 14.68
N PHE A 117 -26.10 2.22 15.91
CA PHE A 117 -26.73 2.97 16.98
C PHE A 117 -25.68 3.56 17.91
N SER A 118 -25.82 4.85 18.26
CA SER A 118 -24.95 5.53 19.22
C SER A 118 -25.78 6.12 20.36
N LEU A 119 -25.42 5.74 21.58
CA LEU A 119 -25.96 6.26 22.84
C LEU A 119 -24.89 7.13 23.49
N ALA A 120 -25.09 8.44 23.53
CA ALA A 120 -24.28 9.35 24.31
C ALA A 120 -25.01 9.70 25.62
N PHE A 121 -24.29 9.67 26.75
CA PHE A 121 -24.76 10.14 28.07
C PHE A 121 -23.59 10.76 28.85
N SER A 122 -23.86 11.62 29.81
CA SER A 122 -22.79 12.26 30.58
C SER A 122 -22.99 12.03 32.10
N THR A 123 -21.89 11.81 32.80
CA THR A 123 -21.83 11.84 34.25
C THR A 123 -21.76 13.27 34.82
N GLY A 124 -21.59 14.27 33.96
CA GLY A 124 -21.67 15.70 34.25
C GLY A 124 -22.96 16.32 33.79
N ASP A 125 -23.03 17.64 33.83
CA ASP A 125 -24.20 18.46 33.51
C ASP A 125 -24.42 18.71 32.02
N HIS A 126 -23.45 18.36 31.17
CA HIS A 126 -23.51 18.53 29.72
C HIS A 126 -22.94 17.34 28.96
N ILE A 127 -23.28 17.25 27.69
CA ILE A 127 -22.68 16.30 26.72
C ILE A 127 -21.59 17.06 25.96
N ASP A 128 -20.41 16.45 25.84
CA ASP A 128 -19.35 16.99 24.99
C ASP A 128 -19.80 17.02 23.52
N GLU A 129 -19.54 18.12 22.83
CA GLU A 129 -19.97 18.34 21.43
C GLU A 129 -18.83 18.29 20.43
N GLY A 130 -17.62 17.91 20.87
CA GLY A 130 -16.46 17.85 20.00
C GLY A 130 -16.62 16.83 18.87
N GLU A 131 -16.19 17.23 17.69
CA GLU A 131 -16.27 16.43 16.48
C GLU A 131 -14.94 16.43 15.71
N ILE A 132 -14.48 15.24 15.31
CA ILE A 132 -13.32 15.05 14.43
C ILE A 132 -13.75 14.21 13.24
N ARG A 133 -13.49 14.68 12.02
CA ARG A 133 -13.89 13.99 10.79
C ARG A 133 -12.76 13.98 9.75
N GLY A 134 -12.85 12.99 8.85
CA GLY A 134 -11.89 12.84 7.78
C GLY A 134 -12.18 11.60 6.94
N ALA A 135 -11.17 11.15 6.22
CA ALA A 135 -11.23 9.97 5.39
C ALA A 135 -9.96 9.14 5.50
N VAL A 136 -10.13 7.83 5.34
CA VAL A 136 -9.04 6.86 5.20
C VAL A 136 -8.94 6.49 3.73
N TYR A 137 -7.72 6.47 3.22
CA TYR A 137 -7.38 6.11 1.85
C TYR A 137 -6.46 4.89 1.83
N GLY A 138 -6.56 4.06 0.81
CA GLY A 138 -5.77 2.85 0.66
C GLY A 138 -6.31 1.94 -0.44
N ALA A 139 -5.82 0.70 -0.50
CA ALA A 139 -6.38 -0.32 -1.37
C ALA A 139 -7.83 -0.65 -0.97
N MET A 140 -8.55 -1.44 -1.74
CA MET A 140 -9.99 -1.74 -1.54
C MET A 140 -10.34 -2.24 -0.13
N GLY A 141 -11.60 -2.02 0.30
CA GLY A 141 -12.17 -2.57 1.54
C GLY A 141 -11.89 -1.72 2.78
N LEU A 142 -12.04 -0.41 2.68
CA LEU A 142 -11.83 0.55 3.78
C LEU A 142 -12.94 0.55 4.83
N GLU A 143 -14.10 -0.06 4.55
CA GLU A 143 -15.22 -0.14 5.49
C GLU A 143 -14.83 -0.87 6.77
N GLY A 144 -15.20 -0.29 7.92
CA GLY A 144 -14.90 -0.86 9.23
C GLY A 144 -13.48 -0.65 9.72
N THR A 145 -12.65 0.13 9.03
CA THR A 145 -11.34 0.57 9.55
C THR A 145 -11.58 1.40 10.82
N LEU A 146 -10.91 1.07 11.90
CA LEU A 146 -10.97 1.83 13.15
C LEU A 146 -10.20 3.14 13.00
N VAL A 147 -10.81 4.24 13.43
CA VAL A 147 -10.11 5.50 13.65
C VAL A 147 -10.10 5.78 15.15
N CYS A 148 -8.92 5.70 15.73
CA CYS A 148 -8.64 5.71 17.15
C CYS A 148 -8.04 7.05 17.55
N ALA A 149 -8.61 7.74 18.55
CA ALA A 149 -8.09 8.97 19.10
C ALA A 149 -7.57 8.74 20.53
N TYR A 150 -6.34 9.16 20.76
CA TYR A 150 -5.63 9.06 22.05
C TYR A 150 -5.42 10.44 22.61
N ALA A 151 -5.88 10.70 23.83
CA ALA A 151 -5.67 11.96 24.51
C ALA A 151 -4.18 12.17 24.83
N LEU A 152 -3.62 13.28 24.38
CA LEU A 152 -2.25 13.68 24.68
C LEU A 152 -2.22 14.42 26.02
N GLN A 153 -1.59 13.79 27.01
CA GLN A 153 -1.30 14.40 28.33
C GLN A 153 0.10 15.03 28.32
N GLU A 154 0.75 15.09 29.45
CA GLU A 154 2.13 15.64 29.57
C GLU A 154 3.16 14.87 28.73
N SER A 155 2.96 13.57 28.52
CA SER A 155 3.79 12.76 27.62
C SER A 155 3.10 12.62 26.25
N ASN A 156 3.83 12.94 25.18
CA ASN A 156 3.37 12.79 23.80
C ASN A 156 3.59 11.37 23.25
N ASP A 157 3.98 10.41 24.11
CA ASP A 157 4.32 9.05 23.70
C ASP A 157 3.06 8.16 23.70
N VAL A 158 2.45 8.07 22.53
CA VAL A 158 1.30 7.20 22.30
C VAL A 158 1.69 6.07 21.36
N ASP A 159 1.60 4.84 21.88
CA ASP A 159 1.82 3.62 21.09
C ASP A 159 0.49 2.85 20.95
N PRO A 160 -0.15 2.89 19.77
CA PRO A 160 -1.41 2.21 19.52
C PRO A 160 -1.32 0.68 19.56
N SER A 161 -0.09 0.11 19.55
CA SER A 161 0.11 -1.34 19.74
C SER A 161 -0.04 -1.77 21.20
N ARG A 162 0.12 -0.83 22.13
CA ARG A 162 0.10 -1.12 23.59
C ARG A 162 -1.15 -0.56 24.25
N LEU A 163 -1.58 0.62 23.86
CA LEU A 163 -2.67 1.35 24.49
C LEU A 163 -3.99 1.12 23.75
N LEU A 164 -5.09 1.12 24.49
CA LEU A 164 -6.42 1.27 23.91
C LEU A 164 -6.72 2.74 23.73
N ALA A 165 -7.44 3.08 22.66
CA ALA A 165 -7.83 4.46 22.37
C ALA A 165 -8.87 4.98 23.38
N ASP A 166 -8.81 6.30 23.67
CA ASP A 166 -9.86 6.99 24.44
C ASP A 166 -11.17 7.05 23.66
N TYR A 167 -11.09 7.38 22.36
CA TYR A 167 -12.23 7.42 21.45
C TYR A 167 -11.92 6.67 20.18
N TYR A 168 -12.93 6.05 19.58
CA TYR A 168 -12.77 5.43 18.27
C TYR A 168 -14.12 5.33 17.54
N THR A 169 -14.03 5.28 16.23
CA THR A 169 -15.14 5.10 15.30
C THR A 169 -14.70 4.18 14.17
N GLN A 170 -15.63 3.83 13.30
CA GLN A 170 -15.35 3.05 12.09
C GLN A 170 -15.63 3.87 10.84
N THR A 171 -14.87 3.59 9.80
CA THR A 171 -15.11 4.14 8.49
C THR A 171 -16.33 3.52 7.82
N SER A 172 -17.03 4.31 7.02
CA SER A 172 -18.08 3.87 6.09
C SER A 172 -17.47 3.23 4.83
N GLN A 173 -18.33 2.73 3.93
CA GLN A 173 -17.91 2.09 2.66
C GLN A 173 -16.98 2.96 1.82
N ASN A 174 -17.16 4.28 1.84
CA ASN A 174 -16.32 5.24 1.11
C ASN A 174 -15.10 5.73 1.89
N GLY A 175 -14.74 5.07 3.01
CA GLY A 175 -13.59 5.41 3.84
C GLY A 175 -13.78 6.62 4.75
N ARG A 176 -14.93 7.31 4.70
CA ARG A 176 -15.19 8.50 5.56
C ARG A 176 -15.51 8.08 6.99
N TYR A 177 -15.10 8.91 7.94
CA TYR A 177 -15.37 8.71 9.37
C TYR A 177 -15.75 10.00 10.08
N GLN A 178 -16.39 9.85 11.22
CA GLN A 178 -16.76 10.92 12.14
C GLN A 178 -16.70 10.41 13.58
N LEU A 179 -15.83 11.03 14.39
CA LEU A 179 -15.81 10.89 15.84
C LEU A 179 -16.66 12.00 16.42
N ARG A 180 -17.65 11.68 17.22
CA ARG A 180 -18.55 12.62 17.89
C ARG A 180 -18.41 12.52 19.41
N HIS A 181 -18.87 13.55 20.09
CA HIS A 181 -18.89 13.65 21.55
C HIS A 181 -17.50 13.53 22.17
N VAL A 182 -16.50 14.11 21.49
CA VAL A 182 -15.12 14.14 21.96
C VAL A 182 -14.96 15.36 22.90
N ALA A 183 -14.43 15.13 24.10
CA ALA A 183 -14.16 16.23 25.04
C ALA A 183 -13.12 17.20 24.48
N PRO A 184 -13.11 18.48 24.88
CA PRO A 184 -12.01 19.40 24.59
C PRO A 184 -10.67 18.83 25.06
N GLY A 185 -9.63 18.99 24.26
CA GLY A 185 -8.30 18.46 24.54
C GLY A 185 -7.47 18.25 23.28
N ARG A 186 -6.22 17.80 23.48
CA ARG A 186 -5.30 17.44 22.39
C ARG A 186 -5.32 15.95 22.16
N TYR A 187 -5.38 15.55 20.90
CA TYR A 187 -5.51 14.14 20.50
C TYR A 187 -4.54 13.80 19.36
N ARG A 188 -3.97 12.61 19.42
CA ARG A 188 -3.33 11.94 18.29
C ARG A 188 -4.24 10.84 17.79
N LEU A 189 -4.49 10.83 16.49
CA LEU A 189 -5.34 9.85 15.85
C LEU A 189 -4.51 8.85 15.06
N PHE A 190 -4.98 7.58 15.01
CA PHE A 190 -4.46 6.58 14.10
C PHE A 190 -5.62 5.87 13.41
N ALA A 191 -5.45 5.55 12.13
CA ALA A 191 -6.36 4.65 11.44
C ALA A 191 -5.78 3.23 11.48
N ILE A 192 -6.58 2.25 11.92
CA ILE A 192 -6.13 0.86 12.10
C ILE A 192 -7.12 -0.07 11.41
N ARG A 193 -6.67 -0.80 10.40
CA ARG A 193 -7.46 -1.89 9.84
C ARG A 193 -7.19 -3.15 10.65
N ASP A 194 -7.87 -3.24 11.78
CA ASP A 194 -7.74 -4.28 12.79
C ASP A 194 -8.23 -5.63 12.23
N ARG A 195 -7.30 -6.50 11.86
CA ARG A 195 -7.56 -7.80 11.23
C ARG A 195 -7.78 -8.92 12.24
N ASP A 196 -7.16 -8.81 13.41
CA ASP A 196 -7.27 -9.78 14.50
C ASP A 196 -8.34 -9.42 15.55
N ALA A 197 -9.04 -8.29 15.36
CA ALA A 197 -10.12 -7.78 16.19
C ALA A 197 -9.72 -7.55 17.67
N ASN A 198 -8.47 -7.18 17.92
CA ASN A 198 -7.94 -6.90 19.25
C ASN A 198 -8.06 -5.43 19.68
N ARG A 199 -8.49 -4.53 18.77
CA ARG A 199 -8.66 -3.09 18.96
C ARG A 199 -7.35 -2.33 19.24
N LYS A 200 -6.25 -2.92 18.88
CA LYS A 200 -4.91 -2.34 18.94
C LYS A 200 -4.24 -2.48 17.59
N TYR A 201 -3.13 -1.84 17.42
CA TYR A 201 -2.32 -2.02 16.23
C TYR A 201 -1.39 -3.24 16.38
N SER A 202 -1.54 -4.23 15.53
CA SER A 202 -0.67 -5.41 15.44
C SER A 202 0.32 -5.23 14.28
N ARG A 203 1.60 -4.94 14.62
CA ARG A 203 2.65 -4.67 13.64
C ARG A 203 2.81 -5.83 12.66
N GLY A 204 2.95 -5.51 11.37
CA GLY A 204 3.11 -6.50 10.30
C GLY A 204 1.84 -7.30 9.95
N ILE A 205 0.73 -7.10 10.68
CA ILE A 205 -0.56 -7.76 10.45
C ILE A 205 -1.60 -6.74 10.00
N ASP A 206 -1.73 -5.67 10.76
CA ASP A 206 -2.71 -4.61 10.50
C ASP A 206 -2.15 -3.55 9.55
N GLU A 207 -3.05 -2.93 8.80
CA GLU A 207 -2.74 -1.71 8.08
C GLU A 207 -2.88 -0.52 9.04
N LEU A 208 -1.90 0.38 8.98
CA LEU A 208 -1.82 1.56 9.85
C LEU A 208 -1.89 2.84 9.02
N GLY A 209 -2.63 3.83 9.47
CA GLY A 209 -2.59 5.22 9.00
C GLY A 209 -2.10 6.12 10.13
N ILE A 210 -1.03 6.86 9.90
CA ILE A 210 -0.46 7.84 10.82
C ILE A 210 -0.97 9.23 10.42
N PRO A 211 -1.34 10.10 11.38
CA PRO A 211 -1.89 11.41 11.07
C PRO A 211 -0.80 12.35 10.55
N THR A 212 -1.22 13.33 9.76
CA THR A 212 -0.34 14.43 9.32
C THR A 212 -0.09 15.46 10.42
N ARG A 213 -0.91 15.47 11.46
CA ARG A 213 -0.82 16.37 12.63
C ARG A 213 -1.62 15.86 13.81
N ASP A 214 -1.28 16.32 15.00
CA ASP A 214 -2.15 16.20 16.18
C ASP A 214 -3.34 17.16 16.05
N VAL A 215 -4.41 16.87 16.79
CA VAL A 215 -5.68 17.61 16.76
C VAL A 215 -5.94 18.24 18.12
N GLU A 216 -6.39 19.49 18.14
CA GLU A 216 -6.76 20.20 19.37
C GLU A 216 -8.20 20.71 19.27
N LEU A 217 -9.08 20.17 20.12
CA LEU A 217 -10.44 20.65 20.33
C LEU A 217 -10.46 21.61 21.50
N THR A 218 -11.05 22.79 21.29
CA THR A 218 -11.25 23.80 22.34
C THR A 218 -12.73 24.13 22.43
N SER A 219 -13.14 24.84 23.51
CA SER A 219 -14.51 25.34 23.66
C SER A 219 -14.95 26.24 22.51
N GLU A 220 -14.01 26.91 21.84
CA GLU A 220 -14.28 27.79 20.71
C GLU A 220 -14.25 27.06 19.36
N LYS A 221 -13.51 25.95 19.29
CA LYS A 221 -13.34 25.14 18.08
C LYS A 221 -13.67 23.69 18.36
N LEU A 222 -14.95 23.37 18.33
CA LEU A 222 -15.49 22.03 18.63
C LEU A 222 -15.50 21.08 17.42
N SER A 223 -15.28 21.57 16.19
CA SER A 223 -15.28 20.72 15.00
C SER A 223 -13.98 20.89 14.21
N ILE A 224 -13.33 19.74 13.91
CA ILE A 224 -12.12 19.68 13.10
C ILE A 224 -12.36 18.66 11.98
N GLY A 225 -12.17 19.11 10.75
CA GLY A 225 -12.27 18.29 9.55
C GLY A 225 -10.91 17.96 8.95
N ASP A 226 -10.97 17.13 7.91
CA ASP A 226 -9.85 16.82 7.02
C ASP A 226 -8.63 16.18 7.72
N ILE A 227 -8.91 15.40 8.78
CA ILE A 227 -7.89 14.52 9.36
C ILE A 227 -7.89 13.22 8.56
N ASN A 228 -7.08 13.21 7.53
CA ASN A 228 -7.03 12.13 6.55
C ASN A 228 -5.85 11.20 6.81
N PHE A 229 -6.03 9.93 6.44
CA PHE A 229 -5.01 8.89 6.59
C PHE A 229 -4.81 8.15 5.28
N GLN A 230 -3.56 7.87 4.96
CA GLN A 230 -3.21 6.85 3.99
C GLN A 230 -2.70 5.62 4.75
N ILE A 231 -3.38 4.48 4.60
CA ILE A 231 -3.00 3.27 5.32
C ILE A 231 -1.96 2.46 4.56
N PHE A 232 -1.07 1.82 5.29
CA PHE A 232 -0.01 0.95 4.79
C PHE A 232 0.22 -0.21 5.77
N ILE A 233 0.85 -1.28 5.30
CA ILE A 233 1.37 -2.33 6.17
C ILE A 233 2.82 -1.99 6.49
N GLU A 234 3.14 -1.89 7.78
CA GLU A 234 4.52 -1.72 8.22
C GLU A 234 5.31 -2.99 7.90
N ASP A 235 6.36 -2.85 7.12
CA ASP A 235 7.29 -3.95 6.91
C ASP A 235 8.15 -4.15 8.16
N THR A 236 8.15 -5.35 8.68
CA THR A 236 8.86 -5.72 9.91
C THR A 236 9.81 -6.89 9.68
N ILE A 237 9.92 -7.37 8.45
CA ILE A 237 10.70 -8.57 8.10
C ILE A 237 11.97 -8.11 7.39
N PRO A 238 13.16 -8.27 8.02
CA PRO A 238 14.41 -7.93 7.35
C PRO A 238 14.69 -8.86 6.16
N PRO A 239 15.35 -8.37 5.10
CA PRO A 239 15.77 -9.21 4.00
C PRO A 239 16.79 -10.26 4.48
N ALA A 240 16.68 -11.47 3.96
CA ALA A 240 17.52 -12.60 4.28
C ALA A 240 18.10 -13.24 3.02
N LEU A 241 19.31 -13.81 3.13
CA LEU A 241 19.86 -14.65 2.06
C LEU A 241 19.01 -15.92 1.89
N LYS A 242 18.52 -16.17 0.69
CA LYS A 242 17.73 -17.37 0.33
C LYS A 242 18.58 -18.42 -0.37
N SER A 243 19.40 -18.01 -1.32
CA SER A 243 20.28 -18.92 -2.04
C SER A 243 21.49 -18.19 -2.61
N VAL A 244 22.59 -18.93 -2.74
CA VAL A 244 23.77 -18.52 -3.47
C VAL A 244 24.25 -19.72 -4.30
N TYR A 245 24.60 -19.48 -5.54
CA TYR A 245 25.17 -20.52 -6.42
C TYR A 245 26.10 -19.91 -7.47
N ALA A 246 27.12 -20.65 -7.82
CA ALA A 246 28.02 -20.31 -8.90
C ALA A 246 27.35 -20.68 -10.24
N LEU A 247 27.05 -19.65 -11.07
CA LEU A 247 26.43 -19.84 -12.38
C LEU A 247 27.47 -20.46 -13.36
N HIS A 248 28.64 -19.87 -13.44
CA HIS A 248 29.80 -20.35 -14.18
C HIS A 248 31.08 -19.91 -13.47
N SER A 249 32.27 -20.13 -14.07
CA SER A 249 33.56 -19.94 -13.41
C SER A 249 33.85 -18.53 -12.91
N THR A 250 33.11 -17.52 -13.37
CA THR A 250 33.32 -16.11 -13.01
C THR A 250 32.05 -15.37 -12.60
N ALA A 251 30.91 -16.07 -12.42
CA ALA A 251 29.65 -15.46 -11.97
C ALA A 251 29.00 -16.23 -10.83
N ILE A 252 28.45 -15.49 -9.89
CA ILE A 252 27.71 -15.99 -8.73
C ILE A 252 26.38 -15.26 -8.67
N VAL A 253 25.31 -16.00 -8.50
CA VAL A 253 23.96 -15.47 -8.32
C VAL A 253 23.60 -15.54 -6.85
N VAL A 254 23.19 -14.40 -6.28
CA VAL A 254 22.78 -14.25 -4.89
C VAL A 254 21.33 -13.83 -4.86
N ARG A 255 20.47 -14.59 -4.19
CA ARG A 255 19.05 -14.28 -4.04
C ARG A 255 18.68 -13.99 -2.60
N PHE A 256 17.91 -12.93 -2.44
CA PHE A 256 17.36 -12.50 -1.16
C PHE A 256 15.88 -12.88 -1.03
N SER A 257 15.33 -12.77 0.18
CA SER A 257 13.91 -13.03 0.44
C SER A 257 12.99 -12.02 -0.23
N GLU A 258 13.48 -10.84 -0.50
CA GLU A 258 12.74 -9.69 -1.00
C GLU A 258 13.62 -8.69 -1.75
N THR A 259 12.99 -7.67 -2.30
CA THR A 259 13.66 -6.59 -3.04
C THR A 259 14.59 -5.79 -2.14
N LEU A 260 15.81 -5.59 -2.60
CA LEU A 260 16.77 -4.70 -1.95
C LEU A 260 16.62 -3.26 -2.47
N ARG A 261 16.91 -2.31 -1.59
CA ARG A 261 17.12 -0.91 -1.98
C ARG A 261 18.36 -0.81 -2.86
N GLU A 262 18.36 0.14 -3.79
CA GLU A 262 19.54 0.44 -4.62
C GLU A 262 20.77 0.73 -3.74
N PHE A 263 21.91 0.18 -4.13
CA PHE A 263 23.18 0.30 -3.45
C PHE A 263 24.29 0.60 -4.46
N ASP A 264 25.48 0.96 -3.99
CA ASP A 264 26.63 1.30 -4.87
C ASP A 264 27.24 0.02 -5.47
N GLU A 265 26.87 -0.28 -6.70
CA GLU A 265 27.31 -1.46 -7.47
C GLU A 265 28.82 -1.43 -7.82
N TYR A 266 29.49 -0.28 -7.69
CA TYR A 266 30.91 -0.11 -7.97
C TYR A 266 31.82 -0.40 -6.77
N GLN A 267 31.25 -0.64 -5.58
CA GLN A 267 31.98 -0.98 -4.36
C GLN A 267 31.46 -2.30 -3.76
N PRO A 268 31.55 -3.42 -4.50
CA PRO A 268 30.95 -4.69 -4.08
C PRO A 268 31.52 -5.23 -2.77
N GLU A 269 32.78 -4.97 -2.47
CA GLU A 269 33.47 -5.42 -1.24
C GLU A 269 32.91 -4.79 0.04
N LYS A 270 32.17 -3.71 -0.08
CA LYS A 270 31.44 -3.10 1.03
C LYS A 270 30.26 -3.96 1.49
N TYR A 271 29.69 -4.70 0.57
CA TYR A 271 28.42 -5.45 0.75
C TYR A 271 28.62 -6.96 0.77
N PHE A 272 29.58 -7.46 0.02
CA PHE A 272 29.80 -8.89 -0.20
C PHE A 272 31.22 -9.29 0.13
N ASP A 273 31.37 -10.31 0.94
CA ASP A 273 32.65 -10.93 1.27
C ASP A 273 32.57 -12.43 0.95
N ILE A 274 33.49 -12.91 0.12
CA ILE A 274 33.56 -14.31 -0.30
C ILE A 274 34.91 -14.88 0.10
N ALA A 275 34.92 -15.93 0.90
CA ALA A 275 36.13 -16.62 1.31
C ALA A 275 36.02 -18.13 1.14
N LEU A 276 37.14 -18.84 1.03
CA LEU A 276 37.15 -20.30 1.10
C LEU A 276 36.60 -20.77 2.46
N ALA A 277 35.74 -21.78 2.46
CA ALA A 277 35.15 -22.32 3.69
C ALA A 277 36.22 -22.86 4.68
N LYS A 278 37.30 -23.43 4.14
CA LYS A 278 38.45 -23.96 4.93
C LYS A 278 39.44 -22.91 5.38
N ASP A 279 39.45 -21.71 4.76
CA ASP A 279 40.42 -20.65 5.04
C ASP A 279 39.82 -19.28 4.75
N SER A 280 39.35 -18.61 5.78
CA SER A 280 38.70 -17.29 5.68
C SER A 280 39.62 -16.16 5.25
N ILE A 281 40.93 -16.38 5.20
CA ILE A 281 41.93 -15.40 4.72
C ILE A 281 41.96 -15.39 3.19
N GLN A 282 41.73 -16.55 2.55
CA GLN A 282 41.73 -16.66 1.11
C GLN A 282 40.40 -16.15 0.53
N LYS A 283 40.40 -14.90 0.08
CA LYS A 283 39.24 -14.23 -0.49
C LYS A 283 39.13 -14.49 -1.99
N LEU A 284 37.90 -14.64 -2.48
CA LEU A 284 37.59 -14.58 -3.89
C LEU A 284 37.30 -13.12 -4.27
N SER A 285 38.12 -12.54 -5.16
CA SER A 285 37.96 -11.15 -5.57
C SER A 285 36.68 -10.98 -6.39
N ILE A 286 35.87 -10.01 -6.00
CA ILE A 286 34.69 -9.56 -6.73
C ILE A 286 35.12 -8.38 -7.62
N ARG A 287 34.87 -8.47 -8.91
CA ARG A 287 35.25 -7.43 -9.90
C ARG A 287 34.20 -6.33 -9.97
N TYR A 288 32.95 -6.71 -10.02
CA TYR A 288 31.79 -5.83 -9.94
C TYR A 288 30.55 -6.63 -9.54
N CYS A 289 29.49 -5.95 -9.15
CA CYS A 289 28.18 -6.55 -8.93
C CYS A 289 27.11 -5.70 -9.59
N TYR A 290 25.95 -6.27 -9.80
CA TYR A 290 24.79 -5.51 -10.21
C TYR A 290 23.50 -6.17 -9.67
N GLN A 291 22.55 -5.33 -9.31
CA GLN A 291 21.21 -5.78 -8.96
C GLN A 291 20.42 -6.02 -10.24
N ASN A 292 19.78 -7.18 -10.34
CA ASN A 292 18.90 -7.46 -11.46
C ASN A 292 17.63 -6.62 -11.33
N ARG A 293 17.48 -5.58 -12.16
CA ARG A 293 16.34 -4.66 -12.10
C ARG A 293 14.99 -5.31 -12.41
N PHE A 294 14.99 -6.48 -13.06
CA PHE A 294 13.77 -7.23 -13.40
C PHE A 294 13.44 -8.32 -12.36
N ASP A 295 14.40 -8.62 -11.48
CA ASP A 295 14.26 -9.41 -10.27
C ASP A 295 15.10 -8.76 -9.17
N PRO A 296 14.65 -7.64 -8.58
CA PRO A 296 15.47 -6.83 -7.68
C PRO A 296 15.77 -7.48 -6.32
N ALA A 297 15.29 -8.70 -6.10
CA ALA A 297 15.74 -9.57 -5.02
C ALA A 297 17.01 -10.38 -5.39
N THR A 298 17.49 -10.25 -6.62
CA THR A 298 18.67 -10.97 -7.13
C THR A 298 19.82 -10.02 -7.42
N VAL A 299 21.01 -10.36 -6.93
CA VAL A 299 22.27 -9.69 -7.23
C VAL A 299 23.20 -10.68 -7.92
N VAL A 300 23.83 -10.25 -8.99
CA VAL A 300 24.86 -11.03 -9.69
C VAL A 300 26.23 -10.45 -9.36
N LEU A 301 27.16 -11.31 -8.94
CA LEU A 301 28.54 -10.96 -8.63
C LEU A 301 29.44 -11.52 -9.75
N THR A 302 30.23 -10.68 -10.38
CA THR A 302 31.28 -11.10 -11.29
C THR A 302 32.59 -11.18 -10.52
N THR A 303 33.25 -12.33 -10.56
CA THR A 303 34.42 -12.65 -9.72
C THR A 303 35.67 -12.97 -10.55
N ALA A 304 36.80 -13.06 -9.90
CA ALA A 304 37.94 -13.82 -10.44
C ALA A 304 37.54 -15.29 -10.66
N PRO A 305 38.30 -16.04 -11.50
CA PRO A 305 38.01 -17.46 -11.72
C PRO A 305 37.97 -18.23 -10.40
N GLN A 306 36.90 -18.99 -10.24
CA GLN A 306 36.61 -19.79 -9.05
C GLN A 306 37.40 -21.12 -9.07
N ARG A 307 37.56 -21.72 -7.89
CA ARG A 307 38.05 -23.09 -7.73
C ARG A 307 36.87 -24.02 -7.42
N PRO A 308 36.96 -25.33 -7.69
CA PRO A 308 35.91 -26.29 -7.36
C PRO A 308 35.95 -26.64 -5.86
N GLU A 309 35.91 -25.63 -5.01
CA GLU A 309 36.00 -25.74 -3.56
C GLU A 309 34.79 -25.04 -2.91
N PRO A 310 34.45 -25.38 -1.66
CA PRO A 310 33.43 -24.66 -0.91
C PRO A 310 33.89 -23.24 -0.55
N TYR A 311 33.01 -22.28 -0.81
CA TYR A 311 33.13 -20.89 -0.40
C TYR A 311 31.99 -20.52 0.55
N VAL A 312 32.24 -19.51 1.38
CA VAL A 312 31.24 -18.83 2.21
C VAL A 312 31.06 -17.42 1.69
N LEU A 313 29.85 -17.09 1.30
CA LEU A 313 29.42 -15.71 1.06
C LEU A 313 28.89 -15.12 2.37
N SER A 314 29.35 -13.92 2.72
CA SER A 314 28.82 -13.09 3.81
C SER A 314 28.34 -11.77 3.26
N VAL A 315 27.19 -11.30 3.74
CA VAL A 315 26.54 -10.06 3.27
C VAL A 315 26.37 -9.08 4.43
N SER A 316 26.59 -7.80 4.17
CA SER A 316 26.41 -6.72 5.14
C SER A 316 26.01 -5.42 4.45
N HIS A 317 25.47 -4.44 5.22
CA HIS A 317 25.15 -3.08 4.76
C HIS A 317 24.18 -2.99 3.56
N LEU A 318 23.41 -4.05 3.31
CA LEU A 318 22.28 -4.00 2.38
C LEU A 318 20.97 -3.83 3.16
N PHE A 319 20.04 -3.14 2.55
CA PHE A 319 18.75 -2.80 3.14
C PHE A 319 17.63 -3.12 2.15
N ASP A 320 16.45 -3.39 2.65
CA ASP A 320 15.23 -3.45 1.85
C ASP A 320 14.67 -2.05 1.55
N LEU A 321 13.50 -2.01 0.91
CA LEU A 321 12.81 -0.76 0.59
C LEU A 321 12.26 -0.04 1.84
N ALA A 322 12.01 -0.79 2.93
CA ALA A 322 11.57 -0.25 4.21
C ALA A 322 12.74 0.31 5.06
N GLY A 323 13.98 0.01 4.67
CA GLY A 323 15.19 0.42 5.37
C GLY A 323 15.63 -0.57 6.45
N LEU A 324 15.09 -1.79 6.47
CA LEU A 324 15.55 -2.86 7.35
C LEU A 324 16.85 -3.46 6.79
N ALA A 325 17.84 -3.60 7.64
CA ALA A 325 19.10 -4.21 7.27
C ALA A 325 18.96 -5.73 7.10
N VAL A 326 19.77 -6.33 6.23
CA VAL A 326 19.84 -7.80 6.08
C VAL A 326 19.99 -8.48 7.45
N ASP A 327 19.18 -9.50 7.69
CA ASP A 327 19.16 -10.28 8.94
C ASP A 327 20.55 -10.87 9.22
N SER A 328 21.17 -10.43 10.31
CA SER A 328 22.51 -10.87 10.72
C SER A 328 22.61 -12.37 11.02
N THR A 329 21.47 -13.04 11.28
CA THR A 329 21.41 -14.48 11.51
C THR A 329 21.28 -15.28 10.20
N GLN A 330 20.90 -14.63 9.10
CA GLN A 330 20.66 -15.21 7.78
C GLN A 330 21.44 -14.47 6.68
N ASN A 331 22.62 -13.98 6.98
CA ASN A 331 23.46 -13.21 6.07
C ASN A 331 24.68 -13.99 5.53
N ARG A 332 24.73 -15.31 5.76
CA ARG A 332 25.85 -16.17 5.34
C ARG A 332 25.32 -17.45 4.74
N LEU A 333 25.87 -17.84 3.58
CA LEU A 333 25.57 -19.12 2.92
C LEU A 333 26.85 -19.71 2.30
N GLU A 334 26.91 -21.04 2.30
CA GLU A 334 27.94 -21.80 1.59
C GLU A 334 27.51 -22.13 0.16
N PHE A 335 28.45 -22.13 -0.75
CA PHE A 335 28.27 -22.62 -2.11
C PHE A 335 29.57 -23.25 -2.62
N THR A 336 29.45 -24.12 -3.61
CA THR A 336 30.63 -24.68 -4.28
C THR A 336 30.95 -23.85 -5.52
N GLY A 337 32.22 -23.47 -5.68
CA GLY A 337 32.69 -22.76 -6.85
C GLY A 337 32.57 -23.60 -8.13
N ASN A 338 32.35 -22.93 -9.24
CA ASN A 338 32.20 -23.55 -10.56
C ASN A 338 33.44 -23.25 -11.42
N VAL A 339 33.98 -24.24 -12.09
CA VAL A 339 35.14 -24.10 -13.01
C VAL A 339 34.71 -24.17 -14.49
N VAL A 340 33.45 -24.42 -14.74
CA VAL A 340 32.91 -24.50 -16.10
C VAL A 340 32.94 -23.09 -16.71
N PRO A 341 33.54 -22.92 -17.89
CA PRO A 341 33.47 -21.65 -18.60
C PRO A 341 32.00 -21.27 -18.88
N ASP A 342 31.78 -20.00 -19.05
CA ASP A 342 30.49 -19.49 -19.46
C ASP A 342 30.15 -19.98 -20.86
N THR A 343 29.08 -20.75 -20.99
CA THR A 343 28.51 -21.26 -22.25
C THR A 343 27.02 -20.95 -22.35
N ILE A 344 26.51 -20.15 -21.38
CA ILE A 344 25.10 -19.76 -21.34
C ILE A 344 24.91 -18.65 -22.37
N ARG A 345 23.90 -18.79 -23.19
CA ARG A 345 23.56 -17.76 -24.17
C ARG A 345 22.67 -16.70 -23.53
N PRO A 346 23.04 -15.41 -23.60
CA PRO A 346 22.20 -14.34 -23.07
C PRO A 346 20.84 -14.29 -23.77
N THR A 347 19.82 -13.83 -23.06
CA THR A 347 18.47 -13.58 -23.58
C THR A 347 18.02 -12.18 -23.22
N ILE A 348 17.12 -11.60 -24.03
CA ILE A 348 16.44 -10.35 -23.66
C ILE A 348 15.29 -10.69 -22.70
N VAL A 349 15.39 -10.26 -21.46
CA VAL A 349 14.35 -10.48 -20.42
C VAL A 349 13.37 -9.32 -20.33
N PHE A 350 13.73 -8.15 -20.88
CA PHE A 350 12.88 -6.97 -20.87
C PHE A 350 13.08 -6.10 -22.10
N ARG A 351 11.97 -5.52 -22.59
CA ARG A 351 11.94 -4.47 -23.62
C ARG A 351 10.88 -3.45 -23.21
N SER A 352 11.22 -2.15 -23.25
CA SER A 352 10.26 -1.08 -22.95
C SER A 352 9.21 -0.90 -24.04
N ILE A 353 9.50 -1.31 -25.27
CA ILE A 353 8.61 -1.23 -26.42
C ILE A 353 8.35 -2.64 -26.93
N ALA A 354 7.09 -3.06 -26.90
CA ALA A 354 6.65 -4.32 -27.49
C ALA A 354 6.42 -4.17 -29.00
N ASP A 355 6.47 -5.28 -29.73
CA ASP A 355 6.09 -5.29 -31.14
C ASP A 355 4.61 -4.92 -31.31
N GLY A 356 4.30 -4.06 -32.29
CA GLY A 356 2.97 -3.50 -32.51
C GLY A 356 2.53 -2.43 -31.51
N ALA A 357 3.41 -1.96 -30.62
CA ALA A 357 3.07 -0.93 -29.63
C ALA A 357 2.62 0.39 -30.30
N THR A 358 1.61 1.01 -29.72
CA THR A 358 1.07 2.30 -30.18
C THR A 358 1.14 3.35 -29.07
N ASN A 359 1.00 4.62 -29.47
CA ASN A 359 1.09 5.77 -28.55
C ASN A 359 2.43 5.89 -27.85
N ILE A 360 3.50 5.47 -28.51
CA ILE A 360 4.87 5.66 -28.00
C ILE A 360 5.18 7.15 -28.01
N GLN A 361 5.77 7.63 -26.94
CA GLN A 361 6.18 9.03 -26.79
C GLN A 361 7.14 9.46 -27.90
N LEU A 362 7.14 10.75 -28.26
CA LEU A 362 7.99 11.25 -29.35
C LEU A 362 9.48 11.32 -28.98
N LYS A 363 9.80 11.21 -27.71
CA LYS A 363 11.18 11.08 -27.23
C LYS A 363 11.26 9.88 -26.26
N PRO A 364 11.13 8.65 -26.80
CA PRO A 364 11.09 7.46 -25.96
C PRO A 364 12.47 7.10 -25.41
N GLU A 365 12.50 6.58 -24.19
CA GLU A 365 13.62 5.82 -23.66
C GLU A 365 13.40 4.35 -24.04
N ILE A 366 14.17 3.86 -25.00
CA ILE A 366 14.06 2.48 -25.48
C ILE A 366 15.02 1.64 -24.67
N ARG A 367 14.48 0.86 -23.74
CA ARG A 367 15.26 0.09 -22.78
C ARG A 367 15.25 -1.40 -23.08
N PHE A 368 16.41 -2.03 -22.93
CA PHE A 368 16.61 -3.46 -22.98
C PHE A 368 17.24 -3.96 -21.70
N GLY A 369 16.72 -5.08 -21.19
CA GLY A 369 17.31 -5.82 -20.10
C GLY A 369 17.67 -7.23 -20.54
N PHE A 370 18.82 -7.71 -20.07
CA PHE A 370 19.38 -9.00 -20.44
C PHE A 370 19.45 -9.93 -19.24
N SER A 371 19.44 -11.24 -19.51
CA SER A 371 19.58 -12.27 -18.45
C SER A 371 20.95 -12.24 -17.79
N GLU A 372 21.95 -11.70 -18.49
CA GLU A 372 23.35 -11.62 -18.08
C GLU A 372 24.09 -10.47 -18.79
N PRO A 373 25.31 -10.13 -18.36
CA PRO A 373 26.10 -9.05 -18.96
C PRO A 373 26.39 -9.24 -20.45
N ILE A 374 26.13 -8.21 -21.23
CA ILE A 374 26.38 -8.15 -22.68
C ILE A 374 27.65 -7.34 -22.94
N ASP A 375 28.39 -7.68 -24.02
CA ASP A 375 29.42 -6.80 -24.57
C ASP A 375 28.76 -5.57 -25.22
N PRO A 376 28.88 -4.37 -24.61
CA PRO A 376 28.24 -3.16 -25.11
C PRO A 376 28.53 -2.87 -26.56
N ALA A 377 29.77 -3.08 -27.00
CA ALA A 377 30.19 -2.75 -28.36
C ALA A 377 29.51 -3.64 -29.42
N THR A 378 29.16 -4.88 -29.05
CA THR A 378 28.44 -5.79 -29.97
C THR A 378 26.99 -5.37 -30.10
N PHE A 379 26.32 -5.01 -28.97
CA PHE A 379 24.93 -4.58 -28.97
C PHE A 379 24.73 -3.25 -29.68
N GLU A 380 25.56 -2.25 -29.38
CA GLU A 380 25.48 -0.90 -29.98
C GLU A 380 25.59 -0.92 -31.49
N ARG A 381 26.43 -1.79 -32.05
CA ARG A 381 26.54 -1.97 -33.50
C ARG A 381 25.37 -2.72 -34.12
N SER A 382 24.70 -3.55 -33.35
CA SER A 382 23.66 -4.44 -33.85
C SER A 382 22.27 -3.83 -33.83
N LEU A 383 22.03 -2.78 -33.00
CA LEU A 383 20.74 -2.12 -32.90
C LEU A 383 20.64 -0.96 -33.91
N SER A 384 19.57 -0.95 -34.69
CA SER A 384 19.21 0.17 -35.55
C SER A 384 17.74 0.53 -35.40
N LEU A 385 17.44 1.82 -35.37
CA LEU A 385 16.07 2.37 -35.40
C LEU A 385 15.90 3.10 -36.74
N ARG A 386 14.78 2.84 -37.42
CA ARG A 386 14.46 3.43 -38.73
C ARG A 386 13.03 3.96 -38.78
N GLU A 387 12.81 5.01 -39.55
CA GLU A 387 11.48 5.36 -40.03
C GLU A 387 11.04 4.35 -41.10
N ARG A 388 9.73 4.16 -41.25
CA ARG A 388 9.18 3.25 -42.28
C ARG A 388 9.72 3.51 -43.69
N ASP A 389 10.08 4.75 -43.99
CA ASP A 389 10.66 5.20 -45.29
C ASP A 389 12.17 5.04 -45.37
N SER A 390 12.78 4.21 -44.49
CA SER A 390 14.22 3.85 -44.50
C SER A 390 15.21 4.90 -43.99
N LEU A 391 14.76 5.97 -43.33
CA LEU A 391 15.65 6.93 -42.67
C LEU A 391 16.08 6.40 -41.31
N PHE A 392 17.40 6.38 -41.07
CA PHE A 392 17.95 6.02 -39.78
C PHE A 392 17.69 7.11 -38.73
N VAL A 393 17.32 6.69 -37.54
CA VAL A 393 17.18 7.55 -36.38
C VAL A 393 18.43 7.41 -35.51
N SER A 394 19.12 8.53 -35.30
CA SER A 394 20.30 8.57 -34.44
C SER A 394 19.91 8.61 -32.95
N GLY A 395 20.78 8.08 -32.11
CA GLY A 395 20.60 8.07 -30.67
C GLY A 395 21.88 7.70 -29.93
N LYS A 396 21.82 7.72 -28.64
CA LYS A 396 22.92 7.40 -27.73
C LYS A 396 22.53 6.26 -26.81
N PHE A 397 23.48 5.39 -26.54
CA PHE A 397 23.33 4.32 -25.56
C PHE A 397 23.80 4.81 -24.19
N GLN A 398 23.00 4.50 -23.19
CA GLN A 398 23.32 4.70 -21.78
C GLN A 398 23.20 3.36 -21.07
N TRP A 399 24.33 2.83 -20.63
CA TRP A 399 24.38 1.60 -19.83
C TRP A 399 24.25 1.94 -18.36
N ASN A 400 23.22 1.40 -17.72
CA ASN A 400 23.07 1.49 -16.26
C ASN A 400 23.97 0.46 -15.57
N ASN A 401 24.03 -0.74 -16.13
CA ASN A 401 24.97 -1.81 -15.84
C ASN A 401 25.11 -2.70 -17.09
N PRO A 402 26.03 -3.68 -17.14
CA PRO A 402 26.25 -4.48 -18.36
C PRO A 402 25.04 -5.34 -18.82
N ALA A 403 24.00 -5.47 -17.99
CA ALA A 403 22.76 -6.19 -18.34
C ALA A 403 21.55 -5.28 -18.59
N ASP A 404 21.73 -3.94 -18.56
CA ASP A 404 20.65 -2.97 -18.67
C ASP A 404 21.09 -1.72 -19.44
N VAL A 405 20.48 -1.51 -20.59
CA VAL A 405 20.81 -0.40 -21.51
C VAL A 405 19.57 0.37 -21.94
N ILE A 406 19.73 1.68 -22.09
CA ILE A 406 18.73 2.60 -22.64
C ILE A 406 19.30 3.17 -23.94
N PHE A 407 18.53 3.07 -25.02
CA PHE A 407 18.78 3.82 -26.25
C PHE A 407 17.91 5.08 -26.24
N GLN A 408 18.53 6.23 -26.20
CA GLN A 408 17.89 7.55 -26.21
C GLN A 408 18.00 8.16 -27.60
N VAL A 409 16.87 8.47 -28.22
CA VAL A 409 16.85 9.15 -29.54
C VAL A 409 17.35 10.59 -29.41
N ASP A 410 18.21 11.02 -30.36
CA ASP A 410 18.76 12.39 -30.34
C ASP A 410 17.68 13.44 -30.61
N ASN A 411 16.80 13.17 -31.56
CA ASN A 411 15.74 14.08 -31.99
C ASN A 411 14.36 13.56 -31.67
N VAL A 412 13.41 14.47 -31.56
CA VAL A 412 11.99 14.15 -31.39
C VAL A 412 11.50 13.39 -32.61
N LEU A 413 10.88 12.23 -32.42
CA LEU A 413 10.28 11.41 -33.47
C LEU A 413 9.05 12.11 -34.07
N ARG A 414 8.71 11.75 -35.31
CA ARG A 414 7.49 12.28 -35.98
C ARG A 414 6.23 11.77 -35.29
N SER A 415 5.23 12.64 -35.17
CA SER A 415 3.92 12.33 -34.61
C SER A 415 3.12 11.40 -35.53
N ALA A 416 2.40 10.44 -34.93
CA ALA A 416 1.54 9.47 -35.60
C ALA A 416 2.26 8.65 -36.71
N TRP A 417 3.55 8.40 -36.54
CA TRP A 417 4.41 7.76 -37.52
C TRP A 417 4.82 6.36 -37.08
N GLU A 418 5.14 5.50 -38.06
CA GLU A 418 5.60 4.13 -37.81
C GLU A 418 7.13 4.06 -37.85
N TYR A 419 7.68 3.36 -36.89
CA TYR A 419 9.10 3.10 -36.70
C TYR A 419 9.35 1.62 -36.64
N GLU A 420 10.53 1.23 -37.13
CA GLU A 420 11.02 -0.14 -37.10
C GLU A 420 12.37 -0.17 -36.41
N MET A 421 12.48 -0.98 -35.40
CA MET A 421 13.70 -1.26 -34.67
C MET A 421 14.18 -2.66 -35.06
N HIS A 422 15.42 -2.73 -35.55
CA HIS A 422 16.04 -3.97 -35.97
C HIS A 422 17.26 -4.27 -35.12
N LEU A 423 17.38 -5.53 -34.67
CA LEU A 423 18.51 -6.04 -33.91
C LEU A 423 19.14 -7.22 -34.66
N GLU A 424 20.41 -7.08 -35.01
CA GLU A 424 21.20 -8.18 -35.59
C GLU A 424 21.60 -9.18 -34.50
N ILE A 425 20.67 -10.08 -34.14
CA ILE A 425 20.76 -11.00 -32.99
C ILE A 425 22.07 -11.79 -32.99
N ASP A 426 22.47 -12.33 -34.13
CA ASP A 426 23.69 -13.15 -34.27
C ASP A 426 24.99 -12.39 -34.03
N SER A 427 24.95 -11.07 -34.05
CA SER A 427 26.11 -10.19 -33.84
C SER A 427 26.24 -9.75 -32.37
N VAL A 428 25.21 -9.90 -31.56
CA VAL A 428 25.21 -9.58 -30.11
C VAL A 428 25.84 -10.73 -29.34
N GLN A 429 26.79 -10.41 -28.48
CA GLN A 429 27.49 -11.38 -27.64
C GLN A 429 27.54 -10.92 -26.18
N ASP A 430 27.65 -11.88 -25.27
CA ASP A 430 28.03 -11.63 -23.88
C ASP A 430 29.55 -11.39 -23.75
N LEU A 431 30.01 -11.20 -22.52
CA LEU A 431 31.43 -11.00 -22.21
C LEU A 431 32.30 -12.27 -22.42
N ALA A 432 31.67 -13.45 -22.56
CA ALA A 432 32.34 -14.72 -22.83
C ALA A 432 32.34 -15.08 -24.32
N GLY A 433 31.63 -14.31 -25.16
CA GLY A 433 31.51 -14.53 -26.60
C GLY A 433 30.31 -15.39 -27.00
N ASN A 434 29.39 -15.75 -26.08
CA ASN A 434 28.17 -16.50 -26.43
C ASN A 434 27.18 -15.55 -27.10
N ARG A 435 26.57 -16.02 -28.19
CA ARG A 435 25.62 -15.21 -28.98
C ARG A 435 24.25 -15.14 -28.30
N LEU A 436 23.57 -14.02 -28.48
CA LEU A 436 22.21 -13.81 -27.99
C LEU A 436 21.25 -14.93 -28.48
N ALA A 437 20.45 -15.46 -27.55
CA ALA A 437 19.45 -16.51 -27.82
C ALA A 437 18.04 -15.89 -27.83
N ASP A 438 17.78 -15.01 -28.79
CA ASP A 438 16.45 -14.42 -28.99
C ASP A 438 15.98 -14.73 -30.43
N SER A 439 14.68 -14.61 -30.66
CA SER A 439 14.07 -14.85 -31.99
C SER A 439 13.48 -13.57 -32.60
N LEU A 440 13.30 -12.51 -31.82
CA LEU A 440 12.65 -11.29 -32.30
C LEU A 440 13.69 -10.27 -32.77
N ALA A 441 14.02 -10.36 -34.06
CA ALA A 441 14.98 -9.47 -34.71
C ALA A 441 14.41 -8.10 -35.07
N GLN A 442 13.09 -7.96 -35.11
CA GLN A 442 12.40 -6.74 -35.57
C GLN A 442 11.25 -6.38 -34.66
N ILE A 443 11.09 -5.12 -34.34
CA ILE A 443 10.01 -4.54 -33.55
C ILE A 443 9.46 -3.33 -34.29
N CYS A 444 8.17 -3.35 -34.60
CA CYS A 444 7.45 -2.23 -35.18
C CYS A 444 6.66 -1.49 -34.10
N PHE A 445 6.67 -0.17 -34.13
CA PHE A 445 5.84 0.61 -33.21
C PHE A 445 5.35 1.90 -33.88
N ARG A 446 4.31 2.49 -33.30
CA ARG A 446 3.75 3.75 -33.77
C ARG A 446 3.80 4.79 -32.65
N THR A 447 4.28 5.98 -33.01
CA THR A 447 4.32 7.12 -32.11
C THR A 447 2.94 7.71 -31.85
N ILE A 448 2.83 8.43 -30.74
CA ILE A 448 1.64 9.17 -30.32
C ILE A 448 1.24 10.21 -31.38
N ASN A 449 -0.07 10.38 -31.56
CA ASN A 449 -0.61 11.47 -32.37
C ASN A 449 -0.75 12.73 -31.49
N GLN A 450 0.13 13.71 -31.66
CA GLN A 450 0.11 14.96 -30.91
C GLN A 450 -1.22 15.71 -31.03
N ASP A 451 -1.88 15.61 -32.19
CA ASP A 451 -3.18 16.24 -32.40
C ASP A 451 -4.32 15.67 -31.52
N THR A 452 -4.09 14.53 -30.89
CA THR A 452 -5.08 13.94 -29.97
C THR A 452 -4.79 14.28 -28.51
N LEU A 453 -3.64 14.88 -28.22
CA LEU A 453 -3.24 15.20 -26.86
C LEU A 453 -4.05 16.34 -26.27
N SER A 454 -4.03 16.41 -24.96
CA SER A 454 -4.75 17.39 -24.18
C SER A 454 -3.97 17.74 -22.90
N ALA A 455 -4.60 18.44 -21.97
CA ALA A 455 -3.97 18.83 -20.72
C ALA A 455 -4.96 18.78 -19.55
N ILE A 456 -4.44 18.66 -18.33
CA ILE A 456 -5.14 18.95 -17.09
C ILE A 456 -4.37 20.06 -16.38
N ALA A 457 -5.09 21.11 -15.98
CA ALA A 457 -4.49 22.24 -15.29
C ALA A 457 -5.37 22.75 -14.14
N GLY A 458 -4.75 23.37 -13.17
CA GLY A 458 -5.37 24.01 -12.02
C GLY A 458 -4.32 24.63 -11.11
N THR A 459 -4.71 24.92 -9.89
CA THR A 459 -3.85 25.53 -8.88
C THR A 459 -3.79 24.63 -7.64
N VAL A 460 -2.61 24.39 -7.12
CA VAL A 460 -2.44 23.81 -5.77
C VAL A 460 -2.42 24.94 -4.76
N ILE A 461 -3.41 24.95 -3.90
CA ILE A 461 -3.55 25.86 -2.76
C ILE A 461 -3.13 25.08 -1.50
N ASP A 462 -2.20 25.60 -0.73
CA ASP A 462 -1.70 24.94 0.48
C ASP A 462 -2.07 25.77 1.72
N GLU A 463 -2.77 25.16 2.68
CA GLU A 463 -3.11 25.78 3.97
C GLU A 463 -1.86 26.12 4.81
N SER A 464 -0.72 25.50 4.52
CA SER A 464 0.59 25.79 5.12
C SER A 464 1.60 26.18 4.04
N PRO A 465 1.47 27.38 3.43
CA PRO A 465 2.25 27.75 2.24
C PRO A 465 3.76 27.81 2.49
N ASN A 466 4.16 28.08 3.73
CA ASN A 466 5.58 28.16 4.15
C ASN A 466 6.18 26.79 4.53
N ALA A 467 5.42 25.70 4.42
CA ALA A 467 5.97 24.36 4.68
C ALA A 467 7.06 24.04 3.65
N ALA A 468 8.11 23.34 4.09
CA ALA A 468 9.20 22.90 3.23
C ALA A 468 8.77 21.74 2.32
N GLY A 469 9.53 21.53 1.25
CA GLY A 469 9.41 20.37 0.37
C GLY A 469 8.66 20.65 -0.94
N LYS A 470 8.94 19.81 -1.92
CA LYS A 470 8.30 19.81 -3.25
C LYS A 470 6.93 19.14 -3.18
N ILE A 471 6.08 19.44 -4.15
CA ILE A 471 4.78 18.77 -4.27
C ILE A 471 4.86 17.80 -5.44
N TYR A 472 4.75 16.51 -5.15
CA TYR A 472 4.68 15.44 -6.15
C TYR A 472 3.22 15.17 -6.48
N MET A 473 2.90 15.18 -7.77
CA MET A 473 1.56 14.99 -8.28
C MET A 473 1.54 13.86 -9.30
N THR A 474 0.49 13.08 -9.28
CA THR A 474 0.26 11.98 -10.23
C THR A 474 -1.14 12.07 -10.81
N ALA A 475 -1.24 12.09 -12.13
CA ALA A 475 -2.49 11.91 -12.86
C ALA A 475 -2.52 10.49 -13.44
N LYS A 476 -3.39 9.63 -12.92
CA LYS A 476 -3.45 8.21 -13.26
C LYS A 476 -4.78 7.83 -13.89
N SER A 477 -4.71 7.10 -15.02
CA SER A 477 -5.84 6.40 -15.65
C SER A 477 -5.59 4.88 -15.62
N GLU A 478 -6.47 4.09 -16.21
CA GLU A 478 -6.26 2.63 -16.33
C GLU A 478 -4.98 2.26 -17.09
N ARG A 479 -4.58 3.09 -18.06
CA ARG A 479 -3.48 2.77 -18.99
C ARG A 479 -2.28 3.70 -18.87
N ASN A 480 -2.47 4.91 -18.37
CA ASN A 480 -1.44 5.94 -18.40
C ASN A 480 -1.26 6.56 -17.02
N THR A 481 -0.01 6.87 -16.69
CA THR A 481 0.35 7.60 -15.48
C THR A 481 1.28 8.74 -15.88
N TYR A 482 0.92 9.94 -15.46
CA TYR A 482 1.73 11.14 -15.65
C TYR A 482 2.13 11.70 -14.29
N GLN A 483 3.37 12.12 -14.17
CA GLN A 483 3.93 12.68 -12.94
C GLN A 483 4.36 14.12 -13.17
N LEU A 484 4.20 14.94 -12.14
CA LEU A 484 4.59 16.34 -12.13
C LEU A 484 5.15 16.68 -10.76
N VAL A 485 6.23 17.45 -10.72
CA VAL A 485 6.85 17.93 -9.49
C VAL A 485 6.85 19.44 -9.48
N LEU A 486 6.19 20.04 -8.47
CA LEU A 486 6.17 21.47 -8.25
C LEU A 486 7.16 21.84 -7.15
N GLY A 487 7.82 22.99 -7.30
CA GLY A 487 8.70 23.53 -6.25
C GLY A 487 7.96 24.03 -5.00
N GLY A 488 6.65 24.25 -5.10
CA GLY A 488 5.76 24.71 -4.05
C GLY A 488 4.33 24.89 -4.55
N PRO A 489 3.41 25.44 -3.74
CA PRO A 489 2.04 25.74 -4.16
C PRO A 489 2.01 26.68 -5.37
N GLY A 490 1.02 26.56 -6.23
CA GLY A 490 0.86 27.37 -7.43
C GLY A 490 0.20 26.61 -8.58
N GLU A 491 0.30 27.18 -9.76
CA GLU A 491 -0.28 26.59 -10.97
C GLU A 491 0.42 25.29 -11.34
N TYR A 492 -0.36 24.33 -11.84
CA TYR A 492 0.14 23.07 -12.37
C TYR A 492 -0.48 22.74 -13.72
N HIS A 493 0.31 22.07 -14.57
CA HIS A 493 -0.07 21.65 -15.90
C HIS A 493 0.47 20.26 -16.20
N PHE A 494 -0.42 19.27 -16.29
CA PHE A 494 -0.12 18.00 -16.95
C PHE A 494 -0.34 18.22 -18.45
N GLN A 495 0.75 18.37 -19.19
CA GLN A 495 0.71 18.58 -20.64
C GLN A 495 0.83 17.25 -21.38
N ASP A 496 0.44 17.25 -22.65
CA ASP A 496 0.62 16.14 -23.58
C ASP A 496 0.04 14.81 -23.08
N ILE A 497 -1.10 14.85 -22.39
CA ILE A 497 -1.76 13.68 -21.87
C ILE A 497 -2.78 13.12 -22.87
N LEU A 498 -2.88 11.80 -22.94
CA LEU A 498 -3.86 11.09 -23.76
C LEU A 498 -5.28 11.30 -23.23
N PRO A 499 -6.30 11.29 -24.10
CA PRO A 499 -7.68 11.24 -23.65
C PRO A 499 -7.94 10.06 -22.72
N GLY A 500 -8.72 10.28 -21.67
CA GLY A 500 -9.01 9.26 -20.66
C GLY A 500 -9.73 9.81 -19.44
N ILE A 501 -9.95 8.95 -18.46
CA ILE A 501 -10.48 9.33 -17.16
C ILE A 501 -9.34 9.23 -16.17
N TYR A 502 -9.01 10.34 -15.53
CA TYR A 502 -7.86 10.47 -14.62
C TYR A 502 -8.30 10.74 -13.20
N ILE A 503 -7.56 10.19 -12.27
CA ILE A 503 -7.59 10.54 -10.85
C ILE A 503 -6.28 11.26 -10.55
N ILE A 504 -6.36 12.43 -9.89
CA ILE A 504 -5.18 13.17 -9.46
C ILE A 504 -4.97 12.93 -7.97
N THR A 505 -3.74 12.56 -7.64
CA THR A 505 -3.26 12.41 -6.27
C THR A 505 -1.93 13.13 -6.12
N GLY A 506 -1.54 13.44 -4.90
CA GLY A 506 -0.22 13.99 -4.66
C GLY A 506 0.08 14.14 -3.18
N PHE A 507 1.31 14.51 -2.89
CA PHE A 507 1.80 14.72 -1.54
C PHE A 507 2.88 15.82 -1.53
N ARG A 508 3.13 16.37 -0.34
CA ARG A 508 4.23 17.28 -0.12
C ARG A 508 5.38 16.57 0.56
N ASP A 509 6.48 16.40 -0.18
CA ASP A 509 7.71 15.74 0.23
C ASP A 509 8.50 16.62 1.21
N ALA A 510 8.22 16.46 2.49
CA ALA A 510 8.80 17.30 3.55
C ALA A 510 10.23 16.86 3.94
N ASP A 511 10.58 15.61 3.73
CA ASP A 511 11.89 15.04 4.06
C ASP A 511 12.85 14.95 2.84
N SER A 512 12.37 15.34 1.66
CA SER A 512 13.13 15.41 0.40
C SER A 512 13.65 14.04 -0.09
N ASN A 513 12.89 12.98 0.19
CA ASN A 513 13.24 11.62 -0.25
C ASN A 513 12.60 11.23 -1.60
N GLY A 514 11.67 12.03 -2.13
CA GLY A 514 10.99 11.82 -3.42
C GLY A 514 9.86 10.80 -3.40
N VAL A 515 9.53 10.23 -2.23
CA VAL A 515 8.46 9.26 -2.03
C VAL A 515 7.59 9.67 -0.84
N TYR A 516 6.33 9.24 -0.83
CA TYR A 516 5.44 9.55 0.29
C TYR A 516 5.88 8.87 1.58
N SER A 517 6.14 9.65 2.62
CA SER A 517 6.49 9.16 3.95
C SER A 517 5.25 9.00 4.83
N TYR A 518 4.95 7.74 5.16
CA TYR A 518 3.78 7.37 5.97
C TYR A 518 3.88 7.78 7.43
N GLY A 519 5.02 8.32 7.86
CA GLY A 519 5.29 8.68 9.26
C GLY A 519 5.76 7.50 10.11
N GLN A 520 5.86 7.73 11.42
CA GLN A 520 6.38 6.73 12.37
C GLN A 520 5.67 6.87 13.73
N ILE A 521 5.41 5.74 14.41
CA ILE A 521 4.79 5.74 15.73
C ILE A 521 5.77 6.19 16.82
N MET A 522 6.97 5.59 16.84
CA MET A 522 7.97 5.80 17.91
C MET A 522 9.42 5.90 17.36
N PRO A 523 10.13 7.02 17.55
CA PRO A 523 9.59 8.30 18.00
C PRO A 523 8.55 8.83 17.03
N PHE A 524 7.54 9.53 17.51
CA PHE A 524 6.46 9.99 16.64
C PHE A 524 6.98 10.95 15.56
N ARG A 525 6.68 10.58 14.32
CA ARG A 525 6.83 11.45 13.14
C ARG A 525 5.51 11.46 12.39
N PRO A 526 4.92 12.63 12.10
CA PRO A 526 3.69 12.69 11.33
C PRO A 526 3.92 12.17 9.92
N ALA A 527 2.87 11.64 9.28
CA ALA A 527 2.88 11.36 7.86
C ALA A 527 2.95 12.68 7.07
N GLU A 528 3.41 12.59 5.84
CA GLU A 528 3.36 13.72 4.93
C GLU A 528 1.94 14.12 4.58
N ARG A 529 1.73 15.38 4.25
CA ARG A 529 0.44 15.86 3.79
C ARG A 529 0.22 15.43 2.36
N PHE A 530 -0.98 14.94 2.10
CA PHE A 530 -1.35 14.41 0.80
C PHE A 530 -2.76 14.87 0.41
N PHE A 531 -3.10 14.69 -0.84
CA PHE A 531 -4.43 14.94 -1.36
C PHE A 531 -4.88 13.87 -2.36
N TYR A 532 -6.17 13.69 -2.40
CA TYR A 532 -6.87 13.00 -3.47
C TYR A 532 -7.86 13.98 -4.07
N TYR A 533 -7.77 14.24 -5.37
CA TYR A 533 -8.79 15.04 -6.04
C TYR A 533 -10.14 14.29 -5.97
N PRO A 534 -11.23 14.94 -5.52
CA PRO A 534 -12.44 14.24 -5.12
C PRO A 534 -13.15 13.54 -6.27
N ASP A 535 -12.99 14.05 -7.50
CA ASP A 535 -13.68 13.56 -8.68
C ASP A 535 -12.70 13.03 -9.73
N SER A 536 -13.19 12.13 -10.58
CA SER A 536 -12.44 11.73 -11.77
C SER A 536 -12.55 12.80 -12.86
N ILE A 537 -11.42 13.10 -13.49
CA ILE A 537 -11.33 14.12 -14.55
C ILE A 537 -11.38 13.45 -15.91
N LYS A 538 -12.43 13.74 -16.68
CA LYS A 538 -12.56 13.25 -18.06
C LYS A 538 -11.83 14.18 -19.03
N VAL A 539 -10.73 13.70 -19.58
CA VAL A 539 -9.96 14.41 -20.61
C VAL A 539 -10.41 13.97 -22.00
N ARG A 540 -10.71 14.94 -22.84
CA ARG A 540 -11.08 14.74 -24.26
C ARG A 540 -9.95 15.20 -25.16
N SER A 541 -9.81 14.55 -26.32
CA SER A 541 -8.84 14.95 -27.35
C SER A 541 -8.97 16.43 -27.70
N ARG A 542 -7.86 17.17 -27.70
CA ARG A 542 -7.76 18.60 -28.05
C ARG A 542 -8.51 19.58 -27.14
N TRP A 543 -9.07 19.11 -26.03
CA TRP A 543 -9.82 19.94 -25.08
C TRP A 543 -9.13 19.90 -23.70
N PRO A 544 -8.30 20.92 -23.39
CA PRO A 544 -7.71 21.05 -22.06
C PRO A 544 -8.80 21.11 -20.98
N ASN A 545 -8.63 20.35 -19.93
CA ASN A 545 -9.47 20.40 -18.74
C ASN A 545 -8.78 21.29 -17.70
N ILE A 546 -9.31 22.47 -17.47
CA ILE A 546 -8.73 23.51 -16.63
C ILE A 546 -9.63 23.82 -15.41
N GLY A 547 -9.07 24.44 -14.39
CA GLY A 547 -9.80 24.83 -13.16
C GLY A 547 -9.97 23.68 -12.17
N ASN A 548 -9.08 22.68 -12.22
CA ASN A 548 -9.05 21.57 -11.26
C ASN A 548 -8.22 21.97 -10.04
N ASP A 549 -8.71 22.91 -9.24
CA ASP A 549 -7.97 23.42 -8.10
C ASP A 549 -7.93 22.40 -6.96
N ILE A 550 -6.79 22.28 -6.33
CA ILE A 550 -6.47 21.31 -5.30
C ILE A 550 -6.14 22.03 -4.01
N LEU A 551 -6.79 21.63 -2.93
CA LEU A 551 -6.48 22.12 -1.60
C LEU A 551 -5.66 21.09 -0.83
N LEU A 552 -4.41 21.43 -0.53
CA LEU A 552 -3.51 20.64 0.31
C LEU A 552 -3.64 21.11 1.76
N LYS A 553 -4.20 20.23 2.60
CA LYS A 553 -4.54 20.51 4.01
C LYS A 553 -3.55 19.92 5.00
#